data_e0cbf33427d03dfbb386e00976402ff3
#
_entry.id   e0cbf33427d03dfbb386e00976402ff3
#
_cell.length_a   1.000
_cell.length_b   1.000
_cell.length_c   1.000
_cell.angle_alpha   90.00
_cell.angle_beta   90.00
_cell.angle_gamma   90.00
#
_symmetry.space_group_name_H-M   'P 1'
#
loop_
_entity.id
_entity.type
_entity.pdbx_description
1 polymer ?
#
loop_
_entity_poly.entity_id
_entity_poly.type
_entity_poly.pdbx_seq_one_letter_code
_entity_poly.pdbx_strand_id
1 'polypeptide(L)'
;MTKEEKINMINTIKSELDNSANIYLTDCSGLNADSTSKLRRACFKSNVKLSVVKNTLLLKAMEEVEKDFGDLKSVLKGNTALMYSDVGNAPAKVIKNFRKKSEKPILKGAFIEEAIYLGDDMLNSLVEIKSKEELIGEIIGLLQSPAKNLVSALKSVSYTHLTLPTTYG
;
A
#
# COMPACT_ATOMS: atom_id res chain seq x y z
N MET A 1 27.75 -16.43 7.74
CA MET A 1 26.62 -17.09 7.04
C MET A 1 27.13 -18.27 6.25
N THR A 2 26.66 -19.44 6.57
CA THR A 2 26.97 -20.67 5.86
C THR A 2 26.23 -20.70 4.52
N LYS A 3 26.62 -21.64 3.65
CA LYS A 3 25.98 -21.80 2.34
C LYS A 3 24.51 -22.21 2.46
N GLU A 4 24.22 -23.04 3.44
CA GLU A 4 22.88 -23.52 3.76
C GLU A 4 21.96 -22.39 4.29
N GLU A 5 22.47 -21.54 5.17
CA GLU A 5 21.73 -20.37 5.68
C GLU A 5 21.34 -19.40 4.57
N LYS A 6 22.22 -19.21 3.57
CA LYS A 6 21.92 -18.35 2.41
C LYS A 6 20.79 -18.92 1.55
N ILE A 7 20.80 -20.24 1.30
CA ILE A 7 19.76 -20.93 0.55
C ILE A 7 18.42 -20.83 1.30
N ASN A 8 18.43 -21.10 2.60
CA ASN A 8 17.23 -20.99 3.41
C ASN A 8 16.64 -19.57 3.41
N MET A 9 17.51 -18.54 3.48
CA MET A 9 17.05 -17.15 3.38
C MET A 9 16.48 -16.83 2.01
N ILE A 10 17.09 -17.28 0.92
CA ILE A 10 16.57 -17.09 -0.44
C ILE A 10 15.16 -17.72 -0.55
N ASN A 11 15.01 -18.96 -0.07
CA ASN A 11 13.72 -19.65 -0.08
C ASN A 11 12.66 -18.93 0.76
N THR A 12 13.05 -18.40 1.92
CA THR A 12 12.14 -17.60 2.76
C THR A 12 11.71 -16.31 2.05
N ILE A 13 12.67 -15.58 1.48
CA ILE A 13 12.38 -14.34 0.72
C ILE A 13 11.48 -14.67 -0.48
N LYS A 14 11.77 -15.76 -1.21
CA LYS A 14 10.98 -16.22 -2.34
C LYS A 14 9.53 -16.47 -1.94
N SER A 15 9.31 -17.24 -0.88
CA SER A 15 7.95 -17.50 -0.39
C SER A 15 7.21 -16.25 0.05
N GLU A 16 7.92 -15.27 0.63
CA GLU A 16 7.34 -13.97 0.99
C GLU A 16 6.99 -13.12 -0.24
N LEU A 17 7.84 -13.14 -1.29
CA LEU A 17 7.59 -12.44 -2.55
C LEU A 17 6.42 -13.05 -3.32
N ASP A 18 6.28 -14.38 -3.33
CA ASP A 18 5.18 -15.08 -4.00
C ASP A 18 3.85 -14.81 -3.31
N ASN A 19 3.82 -14.85 -1.98
CA ASN A 19 2.61 -14.67 -1.18
C ASN A 19 2.15 -13.21 -1.11
N SER A 20 3.04 -12.23 -1.35
CA SER A 20 2.71 -10.82 -1.23
C SER A 20 2.31 -10.22 -2.58
N ALA A 21 1.17 -9.51 -2.61
CA ALA A 21 0.72 -8.80 -3.79
C ALA A 21 1.48 -7.48 -4.01
N ASN A 22 1.86 -6.82 -2.91
CA ASN A 22 2.49 -5.50 -2.96
C ASN A 22 3.81 -5.51 -2.18
N ILE A 23 4.88 -5.05 -2.84
CA ILE A 23 6.24 -5.05 -2.32
C ILE A 23 6.82 -3.66 -2.46
N TYR A 24 7.37 -3.13 -1.37
CA TYR A 24 8.04 -1.85 -1.36
C TYR A 24 9.51 -2.02 -0.98
N LEU A 25 10.38 -1.36 -1.72
CA LEU A 25 11.81 -1.26 -1.47
C LEU A 25 12.12 0.10 -0.86
N THR A 26 12.62 0.12 0.35
CA THR A 26 12.91 1.36 1.08
C THR A 26 14.33 1.36 1.61
N ASP A 27 14.88 2.56 1.79
CA ASP A 27 16.15 2.76 2.47
C ASP A 27 15.92 3.29 3.89
N CYS A 28 16.24 2.47 4.88
CA CYS A 28 16.16 2.80 6.29
C CYS A 28 17.52 3.14 6.89
N SER A 29 18.56 3.39 6.07
CA SER A 29 19.90 3.74 6.55
C SER A 29 19.89 5.05 7.34
N GLY A 30 20.69 5.13 8.40
CA GLY A 30 20.82 6.35 9.23
C GLY A 30 19.69 6.58 10.23
N LEU A 31 18.72 5.67 10.36
CA LEU A 31 17.79 5.69 11.48
C LEU A 31 18.46 5.15 12.74
N ASN A 32 18.25 5.83 13.86
CA ASN A 32 18.68 5.31 15.17
C ASN A 32 17.79 4.15 15.63
N ALA A 33 18.20 3.44 16.69
CA ALA A 33 17.49 2.27 17.19
C ALA A 33 16.04 2.59 17.60
N ASP A 34 15.80 3.74 18.23
CA ASP A 34 14.47 4.19 18.65
C ASP A 34 13.57 4.44 17.44
N SER A 35 14.07 5.14 16.42
CA SER A 35 13.32 5.43 15.20
C SER A 35 13.01 4.14 14.43
N THR A 36 13.98 3.22 14.36
CA THR A 36 13.75 1.90 13.73
C THR A 36 12.69 1.10 14.48
N SER A 37 12.72 1.11 15.81
CA SER A 37 11.69 0.45 16.64
C SER A 37 10.31 1.07 16.45
N LYS A 38 10.24 2.40 16.38
CA LYS A 38 8.98 3.14 16.09
C LYS A 38 8.45 2.83 14.69
N LEU A 39 9.34 2.75 13.69
CA LEU A 39 8.97 2.37 12.32
C LEU A 39 8.40 0.96 12.28
N ARG A 40 9.07 -0.03 12.91
CA ARG A 40 8.57 -1.40 12.98
C ARG A 40 7.20 -1.49 13.66
N ARG A 41 6.98 -0.74 14.74
CA ARG A 41 5.67 -0.68 15.41
C ARG A 41 4.59 -0.04 14.54
N ALA A 42 4.94 1.01 13.79
CA ALA A 42 4.03 1.65 12.84
C ALA A 42 3.65 0.70 11.70
N CYS A 43 4.63 -0.02 11.14
CA CYS A 43 4.39 -1.06 10.13
C CYS A 43 3.47 -2.16 10.67
N PHE A 44 3.75 -2.67 11.87
CA PHE A 44 2.93 -3.71 12.48
C PHE A 44 1.46 -3.27 12.69
N LYS A 45 1.24 -2.03 13.14
CA LYS A 45 -0.11 -1.47 13.30
C LYS A 45 -0.90 -1.36 11.99
N SER A 46 -0.20 -1.24 10.87
CA SER A 46 -0.77 -1.11 9.53
C SER A 46 -0.76 -2.43 8.75
N ASN A 47 -0.52 -3.57 9.42
CA ASN A 47 -0.39 -4.89 8.81
C ASN A 47 0.67 -4.94 7.68
N VAL A 48 1.74 -4.16 7.84
CA VAL A 48 2.89 -4.14 6.94
C VAL A 48 4.03 -4.90 7.58
N LYS A 49 4.54 -5.92 6.90
CA LYS A 49 5.71 -6.67 7.34
C LYS A 49 6.98 -5.97 6.86
N LEU A 50 7.88 -5.64 7.77
CA LEU A 50 9.17 -5.02 7.47
C LEU A 50 10.30 -6.02 7.66
N SER A 51 11.06 -6.30 6.60
CA SER A 51 12.22 -7.18 6.59
C SER A 51 13.43 -6.46 6.00
N VAL A 52 14.58 -6.58 6.63
CA VAL A 52 15.85 -6.03 6.10
C VAL A 52 16.65 -7.18 5.54
N VAL A 53 16.98 -7.12 4.24
CA VAL A 53 17.66 -8.20 3.53
C VAL A 53 18.87 -7.69 2.78
N LYS A 54 19.81 -8.61 2.49
CA LYS A 54 20.95 -8.34 1.63
C LYS A 54 20.50 -8.25 0.18
N ASN A 55 20.92 -7.19 -0.53
CA ASN A 55 20.59 -6.98 -1.95
C ASN A 55 20.94 -8.17 -2.85
N THR A 56 22.08 -8.82 -2.60
CA THR A 56 22.52 -9.98 -3.39
C THR A 56 21.62 -11.21 -3.21
N LEU A 57 21.05 -11.41 -2.03
CA LEU A 57 20.09 -12.50 -1.77
C LEU A 57 18.73 -12.16 -2.34
N LEU A 58 18.33 -10.90 -2.21
CA LEU A 58 17.09 -10.40 -2.79
C LEU A 58 17.09 -10.50 -4.33
N LEU A 59 18.20 -10.12 -4.96
CA LEU A 59 18.34 -10.19 -6.42
C LEU A 59 18.19 -11.63 -6.91
N LYS A 60 18.83 -12.60 -6.25
CA LYS A 60 18.69 -14.01 -6.57
C LYS A 60 17.25 -14.51 -6.36
N ALA A 61 16.62 -14.11 -5.25
CA ALA A 61 15.23 -14.46 -5.01
C ALA A 61 14.29 -13.89 -6.09
N MET A 62 14.51 -12.64 -6.54
CA MET A 62 13.74 -12.02 -7.62
C MET A 62 13.97 -12.66 -8.99
N GLU A 63 15.12 -13.28 -9.23
CA GLU A 63 15.42 -14.03 -10.47
C GLU A 63 14.75 -15.40 -10.48
N GLU A 64 14.51 -16.00 -9.32
CA GLU A 64 13.87 -17.30 -9.18
C GLU A 64 12.35 -17.26 -9.11
N VAL A 65 11.77 -16.07 -8.88
CA VAL A 65 10.32 -15.82 -8.84
C VAL A 65 9.84 -15.51 -10.25
N GLU A 66 8.67 -16.00 -10.62
CA GLU A 66 8.06 -15.81 -11.95
C GLU A 66 7.57 -14.37 -12.20
N LYS A 67 7.53 -13.52 -11.16
CA LYS A 67 7.10 -12.13 -11.27
C LYS A 67 8.18 -11.28 -11.96
N ASP A 68 7.77 -10.48 -12.93
CA ASP A 68 8.68 -9.57 -13.62
C ASP A 68 8.89 -8.29 -12.81
N PHE A 69 10.04 -8.22 -12.15
CA PHE A 69 10.44 -7.04 -11.36
C PHE A 69 11.17 -5.97 -12.21
N GLY A 70 11.40 -6.20 -13.49
CA GLY A 70 11.97 -5.25 -14.43
C GLY A 70 13.08 -4.37 -13.84
N ASP A 71 12.90 -3.07 -13.90
CA ASP A 71 13.88 -2.07 -13.46
C ASP A 71 14.10 -1.98 -11.94
N LEU A 72 13.28 -2.63 -11.10
CA LEU A 72 13.49 -2.66 -9.65
C LEU A 72 14.84 -3.27 -9.26
N LYS A 73 15.39 -4.16 -10.10
CA LYS A 73 16.72 -4.74 -9.88
C LYS A 73 17.83 -3.67 -9.91
N SER A 74 17.67 -2.63 -10.72
CA SER A 74 18.66 -1.54 -10.85
C SER A 74 18.74 -0.65 -9.61
N VAL A 75 17.67 -0.60 -8.82
CA VAL A 75 17.53 0.26 -7.63
C VAL A 75 18.08 -0.40 -6.36
N LEU A 76 18.50 -1.68 -6.43
CA LEU A 76 19.05 -2.45 -5.32
C LEU A 76 20.49 -2.03 -4.97
N LYS A 77 20.70 -0.75 -4.67
CA LYS A 77 22.00 -0.20 -4.23
C LYS A 77 21.89 0.28 -2.79
N GLY A 78 22.92 0.02 -1.98
CA GLY A 78 22.95 0.42 -0.56
C GLY A 78 22.05 -0.45 0.32
N ASN A 79 21.63 0.08 1.47
CA ASN A 79 20.76 -0.64 2.39
C ASN A 79 19.33 -0.74 1.82
N THR A 80 18.77 -1.92 1.87
CA THR A 80 17.41 -2.16 1.39
C THR A 80 16.58 -2.86 2.46
N ALA A 81 15.46 -2.27 2.77
CA ALA A 81 14.41 -2.86 3.59
C ALA A 81 13.20 -3.15 2.71
N LEU A 82 12.66 -4.33 2.85
CA LEU A 82 11.44 -4.77 2.18
C LEU A 82 10.25 -4.52 3.08
N MET A 83 9.19 -3.96 2.51
CA MET A 83 7.90 -3.89 3.15
C MET A 83 6.89 -4.68 2.31
N TYR A 84 6.22 -5.62 2.94
CA TYR A 84 5.19 -6.45 2.32
C TYR A 84 3.83 -6.06 2.87
N SER A 85 2.83 -5.98 2.00
CA SER A 85 1.47 -5.69 2.41
C SER A 85 0.46 -6.26 1.43
N ASP A 86 -0.69 -6.66 1.94
CA ASP A 86 -1.84 -7.06 1.13
C ASP A 86 -2.54 -5.84 0.53
N VAL A 87 -2.47 -4.70 1.22
CA VAL A 87 -3.07 -3.44 0.77
C VAL A 87 -2.02 -2.57 0.10
N GLY A 88 -2.26 -2.17 -1.16
CA GLY A 88 -1.29 -1.45 -1.98
C GLY A 88 -0.80 -0.13 -1.37
N ASN A 89 -1.67 0.65 -0.74
CA ASN A 89 -1.33 1.98 -0.22
C ASN A 89 -0.82 1.99 1.24
N ALA A 90 -0.93 0.87 1.97
CA ALA A 90 -0.59 0.83 3.40
C ALA A 90 0.88 1.18 3.68
N PRO A 91 1.90 0.61 3.00
CA PRO A 91 3.28 0.97 3.24
C PRO A 91 3.58 2.44 2.89
N ALA A 92 3.00 2.95 1.81
CA ALA A 92 3.17 4.35 1.39
C ALA A 92 2.63 5.33 2.45
N LYS A 93 1.47 5.05 3.02
CA LYS A 93 0.89 5.84 4.14
C LYS A 93 1.77 5.80 5.38
N VAL A 94 2.34 4.64 5.72
CA VAL A 94 3.28 4.51 6.86
C VAL A 94 4.53 5.35 6.63
N ILE A 95 5.15 5.26 5.46
CA ILE A 95 6.34 6.04 5.08
C ILE A 95 6.03 7.54 5.17
N LYS A 96 4.94 8.00 4.57
CA LYS A 96 4.54 9.42 4.58
C LYS A 96 4.29 9.93 6.00
N ASN A 97 3.60 9.16 6.84
CA ASN A 97 3.35 9.55 8.22
C ASN A 97 4.62 9.57 9.07
N PHE A 98 5.54 8.65 8.83
CA PHE A 98 6.81 8.59 9.54
C PHE A 98 7.73 9.75 9.14
N ARG A 99 7.71 10.17 7.87
CA ARG A 99 8.47 11.32 7.36
C ARG A 99 8.05 12.66 7.92
N LYS A 100 6.88 12.79 8.52
CA LYS A 100 6.51 14.01 9.27
C LYS A 100 7.45 14.31 10.44
N LYS A 101 8.16 13.28 10.93
CA LYS A 101 9.07 13.37 12.08
C LYS A 101 10.53 13.08 11.74
N SER A 102 10.81 12.55 10.55
CA SER A 102 12.13 12.08 10.13
C SER A 102 12.21 12.10 8.61
N GLU A 103 13.34 12.48 8.03
CA GLU A 103 13.54 12.48 6.57
C GLU A 103 13.52 11.08 5.94
N LYS A 104 13.71 10.04 6.72
CA LYS A 104 13.75 8.65 6.28
C LYS A 104 12.57 7.85 6.87
N PRO A 105 12.13 6.76 6.27
CA PRO A 105 12.71 6.00 5.15
C PRO A 105 12.49 6.63 3.76
N ILE A 106 13.44 6.40 2.84
CA ILE A 106 13.36 6.84 1.44
C ILE A 106 12.80 5.70 0.60
N LEU A 107 11.85 5.97 -0.27
CA LEU A 107 11.32 4.99 -1.20
C LEU A 107 12.28 4.84 -2.38
N LYS A 108 12.77 3.63 -2.61
CA LYS A 108 13.56 3.28 -3.80
C LYS A 108 12.68 2.85 -4.95
N GLY A 109 11.68 2.06 -4.66
CA GLY A 109 10.70 1.59 -5.63
C GLY A 109 9.62 0.76 -4.97
N ALA A 110 8.56 0.54 -5.70
CA ALA A 110 7.45 -0.31 -5.29
C ALA A 110 6.98 -1.17 -6.46
N PHE A 111 6.53 -2.37 -6.13
CA PHE A 111 5.86 -3.29 -7.03
C PHE A 111 4.44 -3.50 -6.50
N ILE A 112 3.45 -3.03 -7.24
CA ILE A 112 2.05 -3.05 -6.82
C ILE A 112 1.22 -3.56 -7.99
N GLU A 113 0.53 -4.69 -7.82
CA GLU A 113 -0.40 -5.24 -8.82
C GLU A 113 0.23 -5.32 -10.23
N GLU A 114 1.46 -5.83 -10.31
CA GLU A 114 2.25 -5.96 -11.55
C GLU A 114 2.79 -4.64 -12.13
N ALA A 115 2.49 -3.50 -11.52
CA ALA A 115 3.05 -2.21 -11.90
C ALA A 115 4.29 -1.86 -11.08
N ILE A 116 5.31 -1.30 -11.75
CA ILE A 116 6.57 -0.90 -11.14
C ILE A 116 6.59 0.62 -10.99
N TYR A 117 6.86 1.08 -9.79
CA TYR A 117 7.02 2.49 -9.46
C TYR A 117 8.44 2.71 -8.96
N LEU A 118 9.19 3.58 -9.62
CA LEU A 118 10.59 3.87 -9.27
C LEU A 118 10.70 5.28 -8.70
N GLY A 119 11.54 5.40 -7.67
CA GLY A 119 11.87 6.69 -7.07
C GLY A 119 10.91 7.15 -5.98
N ASP A 120 11.38 8.16 -5.28
CA ASP A 120 10.70 8.72 -4.11
C ASP A 120 9.55 9.66 -4.49
N ASP A 121 9.62 10.26 -5.68
CA ASP A 121 8.60 11.19 -6.20
C ASP A 121 7.23 10.52 -6.36
N MET A 122 7.23 9.21 -6.62
CA MET A 122 6.00 8.42 -6.75
C MET A 122 5.29 8.14 -5.41
N LEU A 123 5.90 8.47 -4.27
CA LEU A 123 5.31 8.20 -2.95
C LEU A 123 3.92 8.84 -2.79
N ASN A 124 3.73 10.06 -3.26
CA ASN A 124 2.45 10.74 -3.15
C ASN A 124 1.36 10.04 -3.98
N SER A 125 1.69 9.66 -5.21
CA SER A 125 0.80 8.88 -6.08
C SER A 125 0.44 7.54 -5.45
N LEU A 126 1.41 6.86 -4.84
CA LEU A 126 1.20 5.57 -4.16
C LEU A 126 0.31 5.69 -2.91
N VAL A 127 0.33 6.82 -2.22
CA VAL A 127 -0.57 7.09 -1.09
C VAL A 127 -2.01 7.30 -1.56
N GLU A 128 -2.20 7.86 -2.76
CA GLU A 128 -3.50 8.14 -3.35
C GLU A 128 -4.14 6.93 -4.03
N ILE A 129 -3.37 5.87 -4.30
CA ILE A 129 -3.90 4.61 -4.82
C ILE A 129 -4.94 4.08 -3.82
N LYS A 130 -6.16 3.91 -4.29
CA LYS A 130 -7.25 3.32 -3.50
C LYS A 130 -7.03 1.80 -3.38
N SER A 131 -7.35 1.24 -2.23
CA SER A 131 -7.36 -0.21 -2.09
C SER A 131 -8.50 -0.82 -2.91
N LYS A 132 -8.40 -2.11 -3.24
CA LYS A 132 -9.49 -2.82 -3.95
C LYS A 132 -10.82 -2.70 -3.22
N GLU A 133 -10.80 -2.78 -1.90
CA GLU A 133 -11.99 -2.65 -1.06
C GLU A 133 -12.57 -1.24 -1.09
N GLU A 134 -11.70 -0.20 -1.07
CA GLU A 134 -12.10 1.20 -1.21
C GLU A 134 -12.72 1.47 -2.59
N LEU A 135 -12.14 0.91 -3.68
CA LEU A 135 -12.68 1.03 -5.03
C LEU A 135 -14.04 0.34 -5.17
N ILE A 136 -14.19 -0.87 -4.65
CA ILE A 136 -15.46 -1.61 -4.65
C ILE A 136 -16.52 -0.83 -3.85
N GLY A 137 -16.17 -0.33 -2.67
CA GLY A 137 -17.05 0.49 -1.85
C GLY A 137 -17.51 1.77 -2.56
N GLU A 138 -16.62 2.44 -3.28
CA GLU A 138 -16.93 3.63 -4.07
C GLU A 138 -17.87 3.30 -5.24
N ILE A 139 -17.60 2.22 -5.98
CA ILE A 139 -18.47 1.77 -7.09
C ILE A 139 -19.86 1.43 -6.56
N ILE A 140 -19.97 0.71 -5.45
CA ILE A 140 -21.25 0.40 -4.81
C ILE A 140 -21.96 1.68 -4.39
N GLY A 141 -21.24 2.64 -3.81
CA GLY A 141 -21.76 3.95 -3.44
C GLY A 141 -22.31 4.74 -4.62
N LEU A 142 -21.59 4.74 -5.74
CA LEU A 142 -22.01 5.39 -6.99
C LEU A 142 -23.26 4.73 -7.59
N LEU A 143 -23.36 3.39 -7.54
CA LEU A 143 -24.54 2.65 -8.02
C LEU A 143 -25.77 2.85 -7.13
N GLN A 144 -25.56 3.05 -5.81
CA GLN A 144 -26.65 3.31 -4.88
C GLN A 144 -27.11 4.77 -4.85
N SER A 145 -26.28 5.70 -5.28
CA SER A 145 -26.57 7.13 -5.26
C SER A 145 -27.84 7.51 -6.05
N PRO A 146 -28.06 7.03 -7.30
CA PRO A 146 -29.31 7.29 -8.02
C PRO A 146 -30.56 6.78 -7.31
N ALA A 147 -30.47 5.57 -6.71
CA ALA A 147 -31.59 4.99 -5.97
C ALA A 147 -31.94 5.78 -4.72
N LYS A 148 -30.94 6.23 -3.95
CA LYS A 148 -31.16 7.09 -2.77
C LYS A 148 -31.77 8.43 -3.17
N ASN A 149 -31.32 9.04 -4.27
CA ASN A 149 -31.85 10.29 -4.77
C ASN A 149 -33.31 10.16 -5.22
N LEU A 150 -33.67 9.07 -5.89
CA LEU A 150 -35.04 8.77 -6.28
C LEU A 150 -35.95 8.58 -5.04
N VAL A 151 -35.53 7.82 -4.05
CA VAL A 151 -36.29 7.63 -2.80
C VAL A 151 -36.48 8.94 -2.05
N SER A 152 -35.44 9.78 -2.01
CA SER A 152 -35.50 11.12 -1.38
C SER A 152 -36.47 12.04 -2.14
N ALA A 153 -36.43 12.04 -3.47
CA ALA A 153 -37.35 12.81 -4.31
C ALA A 153 -38.81 12.34 -4.12
N LEU A 154 -39.05 11.04 -4.09
CA LEU A 154 -40.39 10.47 -3.84
C LEU A 154 -40.94 10.84 -2.45
N LYS A 155 -40.07 10.83 -1.41
CA LYS A 155 -40.47 11.27 -0.07
C LYS A 155 -40.82 12.77 -0.04
N SER A 156 -40.04 13.61 -0.70
CA SER A 156 -40.32 15.06 -0.76
C SER A 156 -41.62 15.38 -1.49
N VAL A 157 -41.92 14.64 -2.57
CA VAL A 157 -43.21 14.76 -3.31
C VAL A 157 -44.39 14.34 -2.42
N SER A 158 -44.24 13.29 -1.63
CA SER A 158 -45.28 12.86 -0.68
C SER A 158 -45.61 13.93 0.36
N TYR A 159 -44.60 14.63 0.88
CA TYR A 159 -44.81 15.74 1.82
C TYR A 159 -45.44 16.97 1.17
N THR A 160 -45.11 17.31 -0.05
CA THR A 160 -45.71 18.45 -0.76
C THR A 160 -47.17 18.22 -1.12
N HIS A 161 -47.58 16.98 -1.42
CA HIS A 161 -48.97 16.65 -1.65
C HIS A 161 -49.84 16.65 -0.38
N LEU A 162 -49.27 16.40 0.81
CA LEU A 162 -49.96 16.43 2.08
C LEU A 162 -50.11 17.85 2.66
N THR A 163 -49.37 18.82 2.16
CA THR A 163 -49.37 20.22 2.68
C THR A 163 -50.00 21.25 1.74
N LEU A 164 -50.74 20.80 0.70
CA LEU A 164 -51.57 21.73 -0.08
C LEU A 164 -52.78 22.18 0.79
N PRO A 165 -52.83 23.43 1.23
CA PRO A 165 -53.99 23.91 1.95
C PRO A 165 -55.18 23.94 0.97
N THR A 166 -56.24 23.24 1.31
CA THR A 166 -57.56 23.41 0.73
C THR A 166 -58.08 24.76 1.15
N THR A 167 -57.73 25.82 0.46
CA THR A 167 -58.44 27.11 0.54
C THR A 167 -59.66 27.02 -0.37
N TYR A 168 -60.75 26.57 0.20
CA TYR A 168 -62.09 26.95 -0.19
C TYR A 168 -62.75 27.61 1.03
N GLY A 169 -62.75 28.95 1.03
CA GLY A 169 -63.67 29.74 1.76
C GLY A 169 -64.80 30.18 0.83
#